data_14fba75740ffc80717c751a86b402a90
#
_entry.id   14fba75740ffc80717c751a86b402a90
#
_cell.length_a   1.000
_cell.length_b   1.000
_cell.length_c   1.000
_cell.angle_alpha   90.00
_cell.angle_beta   90.00
_cell.angle_gamma   90.00
#
_symmetry.space_group_name_H-M   'P 1'
#
loop_
_entity.id
_entity.type
_entity.pdbx_description
1 polymer ?
#
loop_
_entity_poly.entity_id
_entity_poly.type
_entity_poly.pdbx_seq_one_letter_code
_entity_poly.pdbx_strand_id
1 'polypeptide(L)'
;MALFSILQEKEIQIRGFKLRFPVQPLLIFTANPEDYTNRGSIVTPLKDRIGSQILTHYPHNREIAKQITKQEAQTAEQHNPNIHIPELARDVLEQISFEARKSDYVDAKSGVSARMSITAFENLLSTAERRMLMCGEEKTCLRMADFLGVISAINGKIELVYEGEQEGAEQISYYLITQAVKTLFPTYFPEVKKLEKADEIGPYDDLLGWFFKDNELFLEDTLKDTDYRTLLDKLPGVDTLLKTHQPDSFAEDRYFLIEFLLWGLESNKKLNKYRTLEGFQFKDTLGSYISRL
;
A
#
# COMPACT_ATOMS: atom_id res chain seq x y z
N MET A 1 -3.40 33.41 -24.92
CA MET A 1 -3.86 33.96 -26.21
C MET A 1 -3.56 33.03 -27.39
N ALA A 2 -2.35 32.51 -27.57
CA ALA A 2 -2.01 31.64 -28.74
C ALA A 2 -2.96 30.44 -28.96
N LEU A 3 -3.44 29.81 -27.91
CA LEU A 3 -4.31 28.64 -27.99
C LEU A 3 -5.68 28.97 -28.62
N PHE A 4 -6.21 30.18 -28.36
CA PHE A 4 -7.48 30.63 -28.95
C PHE A 4 -7.39 30.76 -30.47
N SER A 5 -6.31 31.37 -30.96
CA SER A 5 -6.10 31.54 -32.40
C SER A 5 -5.92 30.20 -33.11
N ILE A 6 -5.29 29.21 -32.46
CA ILE A 6 -5.15 27.87 -33.01
C ILE A 6 -6.50 27.16 -33.10
N LEU A 7 -7.29 27.18 -32.01
CA LEU A 7 -8.58 26.48 -31.93
C LEU A 7 -9.64 27.12 -32.84
N GLN A 8 -9.65 28.43 -32.97
CA GLN A 8 -10.72 29.14 -33.64
C GLN A 8 -10.36 29.55 -35.07
N GLU A 9 -9.18 30.10 -35.26
CA GLU A 9 -8.75 30.67 -36.54
C GLU A 9 -7.83 29.77 -37.33
N LYS A 10 -7.36 28.68 -36.72
CA LYS A 10 -6.36 27.75 -37.29
C LYS A 10 -5.08 28.50 -37.73
N GLU A 11 -4.76 29.57 -36.97
CA GLU A 11 -3.60 30.41 -37.22
C GLU A 11 -2.69 30.44 -35.98
N ILE A 12 -1.39 30.47 -36.22
CA ILE A 12 -0.38 30.78 -35.21
C ILE A 12 0.28 32.09 -35.57
N GLN A 13 0.43 32.96 -34.60
CA GLN A 13 1.19 34.18 -34.75
C GLN A 13 2.60 33.98 -34.19
N ILE A 14 3.61 34.03 -35.08
CA ILE A 14 5.02 33.95 -34.71
C ILE A 14 5.70 35.25 -35.08
N ARG A 15 6.21 35.97 -34.09
CA ARG A 15 6.90 37.26 -34.26
C ARG A 15 6.12 38.27 -35.15
N GLY A 16 4.80 38.31 -35.02
CA GLY A 16 3.91 39.19 -35.76
C GLY A 16 3.43 38.65 -37.11
N PHE A 17 3.97 37.54 -37.58
CA PHE A 17 3.52 36.88 -38.81
C PHE A 17 2.45 35.82 -38.52
N LYS A 18 1.33 35.87 -39.29
CA LYS A 18 0.25 34.91 -39.21
C LYS A 18 0.58 33.71 -40.11
N LEU A 19 0.69 32.54 -39.48
CA LEU A 19 0.87 31.26 -40.19
C LEU A 19 -0.43 30.50 -40.09
N ARG A 20 -1.04 30.19 -41.24
CA ARG A 20 -2.22 29.31 -41.30
C ARG A 20 -1.82 27.83 -41.24
N PHE A 21 -2.53 27.08 -40.40
CA PHE A 21 -2.39 25.65 -40.32
C PHE A 21 -3.32 24.99 -41.34
N PRO A 22 -2.80 24.41 -42.44
CA PRO A 22 -3.62 23.72 -43.45
C PRO A 22 -4.13 22.34 -42.99
N VAL A 23 -3.80 21.94 -41.76
CA VAL A 23 -4.15 20.65 -41.17
C VAL A 23 -5.27 20.79 -40.15
N GLN A 24 -6.03 19.73 -39.93
CA GLN A 24 -7.03 19.63 -38.87
C GLN A 24 -6.43 18.77 -37.72
N PRO A 25 -5.70 19.38 -36.77
CA PRO A 25 -5.12 18.63 -35.66
C PRO A 25 -6.21 18.20 -34.70
N LEU A 26 -6.11 16.96 -34.17
CA LEU A 26 -6.82 16.57 -32.96
C LEU A 26 -6.04 17.12 -31.76
N LEU A 27 -6.70 17.98 -31.00
CA LEU A 27 -6.12 18.59 -29.80
C LEU A 27 -6.70 17.90 -28.56
N ILE A 28 -5.83 17.33 -27.74
CA ILE A 28 -6.17 16.70 -26.49
C ILE A 28 -5.50 17.48 -25.36
N PHE A 29 -6.29 17.88 -24.37
CA PHE A 29 -5.82 18.62 -23.20
C PHE A 29 -6.00 17.77 -21.95
N THR A 30 -5.09 17.92 -21.01
CA THR A 30 -5.25 17.41 -19.65
C THR A 30 -5.36 18.58 -18.68
N ALA A 31 -6.25 18.50 -17.71
CA ALA A 31 -6.43 19.50 -16.68
C ALA A 31 -6.68 18.81 -15.34
N ASN A 32 -6.16 19.41 -14.26
CA ASN A 32 -6.48 18.97 -12.91
C ASN A 32 -7.72 19.75 -12.40
N PRO A 33 -8.77 19.08 -11.88
CA PRO A 33 -9.95 19.75 -11.32
C PRO A 33 -9.61 20.72 -10.18
N GLU A 34 -8.56 20.45 -9.41
CA GLU A 34 -8.13 21.31 -8.29
C GLU A 34 -7.64 22.69 -8.72
N ASP A 35 -7.16 22.82 -9.96
CA ASP A 35 -6.76 24.12 -10.53
C ASP A 35 -7.95 25.07 -10.74
N TYR A 36 -9.19 24.63 -10.44
CA TYR A 36 -10.39 25.49 -10.51
C TYR A 36 -10.50 26.49 -9.35
N THR A 37 -9.71 26.38 -8.29
CA THR A 37 -9.71 27.31 -7.17
C THR A 37 -8.71 28.43 -7.36
N ASN A 38 -9.17 29.60 -7.82
CA ASN A 38 -8.58 30.95 -7.75
C ASN A 38 -7.42 31.34 -8.68
N ARG A 39 -6.65 30.47 -9.33
CA ARG A 39 -5.56 30.88 -10.25
C ARG A 39 -5.46 30.10 -11.56
N GLY A 40 -6.22 29.05 -11.75
CA GLY A 40 -6.07 28.13 -12.88
C GLY A 40 -7.36 27.67 -13.57
N SER A 41 -8.51 28.31 -13.30
CA SER A 41 -9.75 27.91 -13.96
C SER A 41 -9.65 28.03 -15.48
N ILE A 42 -10.05 26.98 -16.19
CA ILE A 42 -10.19 27.05 -17.65
C ILE A 42 -11.19 28.14 -17.93
N VAL A 43 -10.72 29.22 -18.57
CA VAL A 43 -11.58 30.38 -18.90
C VAL A 43 -12.75 29.92 -19.76
N THR A 44 -13.95 30.43 -19.46
CA THR A 44 -15.20 30.05 -20.12
C THR A 44 -15.09 30.03 -21.65
N PRO A 45 -14.44 31.01 -22.31
CA PRO A 45 -14.29 30.98 -23.77
C PRO A 45 -13.46 29.81 -24.31
N LEU A 46 -12.54 29.23 -23.51
CA LEU A 46 -11.80 28.02 -23.90
C LEU A 46 -12.66 26.78 -23.71
N LYS A 47 -13.40 26.73 -22.60
CA LYS A 47 -14.29 25.62 -22.29
C LYS A 47 -15.38 25.45 -23.37
N ASP A 48 -15.90 26.56 -23.89
CA ASP A 48 -16.91 26.59 -24.98
C ASP A 48 -16.37 26.01 -26.31
N ARG A 49 -15.04 25.99 -26.49
CA ARG A 49 -14.39 25.49 -27.71
C ARG A 49 -13.89 24.06 -27.62
N ILE A 50 -13.99 23.46 -26.45
CA ILE A 50 -13.65 22.05 -26.25
C ILE A 50 -14.88 21.22 -26.60
N GLY A 51 -14.78 20.38 -27.65
CA GLY A 51 -15.89 19.60 -28.18
C GLY A 51 -16.33 18.46 -27.25
N SER A 52 -15.43 17.90 -26.45
CA SER A 52 -15.73 16.77 -25.57
C SER A 52 -14.88 16.84 -24.30
N GLN A 53 -15.45 16.42 -23.18
CA GLN A 53 -14.78 16.29 -21.90
C GLN A 53 -14.87 14.86 -21.40
N ILE A 54 -13.74 14.28 -21.04
CA ILE A 54 -13.65 12.96 -20.43
C ILE A 54 -13.26 13.18 -18.97
N LEU A 55 -14.10 12.73 -18.05
CA LEU A 55 -13.79 12.71 -16.63
C LEU A 55 -13.04 11.42 -16.31
N THR A 56 -11.87 11.58 -15.69
CA THR A 56 -11.12 10.45 -15.13
C THR A 56 -11.58 10.18 -13.70
N HIS A 57 -11.45 8.95 -13.26
CA HIS A 57 -11.79 8.52 -11.91
C HIS A 57 -10.75 7.54 -11.37
N TYR A 58 -10.79 7.29 -10.08
CA TYR A 58 -9.96 6.27 -9.46
C TYR A 58 -10.29 4.86 -9.98
N PRO A 59 -9.33 3.91 -9.92
CA PRO A 59 -9.61 2.51 -10.23
C PRO A 59 -10.79 1.99 -9.41
N HIS A 60 -11.74 1.30 -10.06
CA HIS A 60 -12.93 0.77 -9.40
C HIS A 60 -12.64 -0.40 -8.46
N ASN A 61 -11.60 -1.15 -8.75
CA ASN A 61 -11.18 -2.31 -7.97
C ASN A 61 -9.66 -2.45 -7.93
N ARG A 62 -9.18 -3.31 -7.02
CA ARG A 62 -7.75 -3.55 -6.84
C ARG A 62 -7.07 -4.14 -8.07
N GLU A 63 -7.75 -5.01 -8.82
CA GLU A 63 -7.16 -5.64 -10.02
C GLU A 63 -6.77 -4.60 -11.07
N ILE A 64 -7.66 -3.63 -11.32
CA ILE A 64 -7.36 -2.51 -12.21
C ILE A 64 -6.22 -1.65 -11.65
N ALA A 65 -6.23 -1.38 -10.33
CA ALA A 65 -5.17 -0.63 -9.67
C ALA A 65 -3.81 -1.32 -9.81
N LYS A 66 -3.73 -2.63 -9.54
CA LYS A 66 -2.52 -3.44 -9.73
C LYS A 66 -2.00 -3.39 -11.18
N GLN A 67 -2.90 -3.47 -12.17
CA GLN A 67 -2.51 -3.35 -13.59
C GLN A 67 -1.89 -2.00 -13.90
N ILE A 68 -2.47 -0.90 -13.38
CA ILE A 68 -1.94 0.45 -13.55
C ILE A 68 -0.55 0.55 -12.90
N THR A 69 -0.41 0.12 -11.65
CA THR A 69 0.86 0.15 -10.94
C THR A 69 1.92 -0.68 -11.66
N LYS A 70 1.57 -1.88 -12.14
CA LYS A 70 2.48 -2.74 -12.90
C LYS A 70 2.92 -2.11 -14.23
N GLN A 71 2.03 -1.38 -14.90
CA GLN A 71 2.32 -0.71 -16.18
C GLN A 71 3.22 0.51 -15.99
N GLU A 72 2.96 1.32 -14.95
CA GLU A 72 3.55 2.65 -14.80
C GLU A 72 4.80 2.65 -13.91
N ALA A 73 4.95 1.68 -13.00
CA ALA A 73 6.10 1.64 -12.10
C ALA A 73 7.38 1.31 -12.88
N GLN A 74 8.38 2.17 -12.72
CA GLN A 74 9.74 1.92 -13.19
C GLN A 74 10.47 1.07 -12.16
N THR A 75 10.20 -0.24 -12.15
CA THR A 75 10.58 -1.08 -11.03
C THR A 75 11.83 -1.90 -11.27
N ALA A 76 12.49 -2.19 -10.17
CA ALA A 76 13.49 -3.21 -10.06
C ALA A 76 13.00 -4.61 -10.52
N GLU A 77 11.68 -4.81 -10.67
CA GLU A 77 11.11 -6.07 -11.21
C GLU A 77 11.64 -6.38 -12.60
N GLN A 78 11.88 -5.33 -13.42
CA GLN A 78 12.55 -5.46 -14.72
C GLN A 78 14.08 -5.51 -14.58
N HIS A 79 14.62 -4.98 -13.48
CA HIS A 79 16.07 -4.82 -13.26
C HIS A 79 16.61 -5.79 -12.20
N ASN A 80 15.76 -6.31 -11.29
CA ASN A 80 16.17 -7.25 -10.26
C ASN A 80 15.17 -8.42 -10.12
N PRO A 81 15.30 -9.46 -10.99
CA PRO A 81 14.42 -10.64 -10.95
C PRO A 81 14.61 -11.51 -9.70
N ASN A 82 15.48 -11.08 -8.78
CA ASN A 82 15.82 -11.82 -7.57
C ASN A 82 14.91 -11.51 -6.37
N ILE A 83 13.96 -10.58 -6.54
CA ILE A 83 12.97 -10.26 -5.49
C ILE A 83 11.65 -10.93 -5.85
N HIS A 84 11.24 -11.92 -5.05
CA HIS A 84 9.92 -12.52 -5.18
C HIS A 84 8.86 -11.61 -4.57
N ILE A 85 7.79 -11.35 -5.33
CA ILE A 85 6.71 -10.44 -4.96
C ILE A 85 5.41 -11.25 -4.85
N PRO A 86 4.97 -11.61 -3.65
CA PRO A 86 3.68 -12.26 -3.44
C PRO A 86 2.52 -11.41 -3.96
N GLU A 87 1.51 -12.05 -4.55
CA GLU A 87 0.32 -11.34 -5.03
C GLU A 87 -0.41 -10.62 -3.89
N LEU A 88 -0.43 -11.21 -2.70
CA LEU A 88 -0.95 -10.56 -1.49
C LEU A 88 -0.21 -9.25 -1.18
N ALA A 89 1.10 -9.16 -1.41
CA ALA A 89 1.84 -7.91 -1.19
C ALA A 89 1.35 -6.81 -2.12
N ARG A 90 1.02 -7.13 -3.37
CA ARG A 90 0.39 -6.21 -4.33
C ARG A 90 -1.01 -5.80 -3.87
N ASP A 91 -1.79 -6.74 -3.36
CA ASP A 91 -3.11 -6.46 -2.80
C ASP A 91 -3.04 -5.53 -1.59
N VAL A 92 -2.11 -5.75 -0.66
CA VAL A 92 -1.89 -4.87 0.50
C VAL A 92 -1.52 -3.45 0.04
N LEU A 93 -0.61 -3.34 -0.91
CA LEU A 93 -0.16 -2.05 -1.44
C LEU A 93 -1.33 -1.23 -2.02
N GLU A 94 -2.13 -1.84 -2.90
CA GLU A 94 -3.27 -1.14 -3.49
C GLU A 94 -4.36 -0.85 -2.45
N GLN A 95 -4.58 -1.76 -1.50
CA GLN A 95 -5.55 -1.55 -0.44
C GLN A 95 -5.21 -0.32 0.41
N ILE A 96 -3.92 0.01 0.62
CA ILE A 96 -3.51 1.24 1.31
C ILE A 96 -4.12 2.47 0.62
N SER A 97 -4.09 2.53 -0.71
CA SER A 97 -4.71 3.62 -1.48
C SER A 97 -6.22 3.69 -1.29
N PHE A 98 -6.88 2.54 -1.23
CA PHE A 98 -8.32 2.49 -0.99
C PHE A 98 -8.69 2.91 0.43
N GLU A 99 -7.89 2.54 1.43
CA GLU A 99 -8.08 2.98 2.82
C GLU A 99 -7.80 4.48 2.97
N ALA A 100 -6.76 5.01 2.32
CA ALA A 100 -6.45 6.43 2.35
C ALA A 100 -7.62 7.28 1.83
N ARG A 101 -8.29 6.84 0.75
CA ARG A 101 -9.47 7.54 0.17
C ARG A 101 -10.71 7.51 1.07
N LYS A 102 -10.77 6.60 2.03
CA LYS A 102 -11.90 6.44 2.96
C LYS A 102 -11.58 7.00 4.35
N SER A 103 -10.33 7.35 4.60
CA SER A 103 -9.86 7.77 5.92
C SER A 103 -10.34 9.17 6.25
N ASP A 104 -10.88 9.33 7.45
CA ASP A 104 -11.28 10.64 8.00
C ASP A 104 -10.07 11.55 8.29
N TYR A 105 -8.84 10.99 8.31
CA TYR A 105 -7.60 11.75 8.51
C TYR A 105 -7.04 12.35 7.22
N VAL A 106 -7.56 11.94 6.05
CA VAL A 106 -7.09 12.41 4.74
C VAL A 106 -8.09 13.39 4.17
N ASP A 107 -7.61 14.53 3.65
CA ASP A 107 -8.48 15.52 3.04
C ASP A 107 -9.10 14.97 1.74
N ALA A 108 -10.41 14.73 1.80
CA ALA A 108 -11.18 14.22 0.67
C ALA A 108 -11.23 15.19 -0.53
N LYS A 109 -10.99 16.50 -0.30
CA LYS A 109 -11.00 17.51 -1.38
C LYS A 109 -9.71 17.47 -2.18
N SER A 110 -8.59 17.30 -1.51
CA SER A 110 -7.28 17.14 -2.16
C SER A 110 -7.13 15.77 -2.81
N GLY A 111 -7.86 14.77 -2.30
CA GLY A 111 -7.86 13.44 -2.84
C GLY A 111 -6.57 12.66 -2.55
N VAL A 112 -6.44 11.46 -3.15
CA VAL A 112 -5.28 10.61 -3.03
C VAL A 112 -4.67 10.39 -4.42
N SER A 113 -3.46 10.84 -4.62
CA SER A 113 -2.79 10.72 -5.93
C SER A 113 -2.67 9.26 -6.37
N ALA A 114 -3.07 8.96 -7.61
CA ALA A 114 -2.84 7.63 -8.20
C ALA A 114 -1.35 7.27 -8.28
N ARG A 115 -0.45 8.27 -8.28
CA ARG A 115 1.00 8.05 -8.21
C ARG A 115 1.47 7.52 -6.85
N MET A 116 0.60 7.55 -5.82
CA MET A 116 0.95 7.00 -4.51
C MET A 116 1.29 5.52 -4.60
N SER A 117 0.41 4.69 -5.20
CA SER A 117 0.65 3.25 -5.37
C SER A 117 1.91 2.98 -6.20
N ILE A 118 2.15 3.76 -7.26
CA ILE A 118 3.32 3.60 -8.12
C ILE A 118 4.60 3.83 -7.32
N THR A 119 4.73 5.00 -6.67
CA THR A 119 5.91 5.33 -5.85
C THR A 119 6.04 4.41 -4.64
N ALA A 120 4.93 4.01 -4.03
CA ALA A 120 4.91 3.07 -2.91
C ALA A 120 5.45 1.70 -3.33
N PHE A 121 5.10 1.22 -4.52
CA PHE A 121 5.61 -0.04 -5.05
C PHE A 121 7.12 0.02 -5.31
N GLU A 122 7.60 1.11 -5.91
CA GLU A 122 9.03 1.34 -6.12
C GLU A 122 9.80 1.36 -4.80
N ASN A 123 9.27 2.06 -3.78
CA ASN A 123 9.88 2.11 -2.45
C ASN A 123 9.85 0.76 -1.73
N LEU A 124 8.78 -0.01 -1.88
CA LEU A 124 8.64 -1.35 -1.32
C LEU A 124 9.73 -2.27 -1.85
N LEU A 125 9.92 -2.29 -3.17
CA LEU A 125 10.95 -3.10 -3.81
C LEU A 125 12.35 -2.64 -3.45
N SER A 126 12.58 -1.33 -3.43
CA SER A 126 13.87 -0.75 -3.04
C SER A 126 14.23 -1.08 -1.58
N THR A 127 13.25 -1.14 -0.69
CA THR A 127 13.45 -1.55 0.72
C THR A 127 13.85 -3.01 0.82
N ALA A 128 13.17 -3.91 0.09
CA ALA A 128 13.52 -5.32 0.05
C ALA A 128 14.90 -5.56 -0.57
N GLU A 129 15.23 -4.84 -1.65
CA GLU A 129 16.54 -4.90 -2.30
C GLU A 129 17.65 -4.45 -1.35
N ARG A 130 17.46 -3.33 -0.66
CA ARG A 130 18.39 -2.83 0.34
C ARG A 130 18.63 -3.87 1.44
N ARG A 131 17.55 -4.50 1.97
CA ARG A 131 17.67 -5.56 2.96
C ARG A 131 18.45 -6.75 2.41
N MET A 132 18.13 -7.22 1.21
CA MET A 132 18.82 -8.30 0.52
C MET A 132 20.34 -8.03 0.43
N LEU A 133 20.72 -6.83 -0.02
CA LEU A 133 22.12 -6.43 -0.15
C LEU A 133 22.81 -6.32 1.20
N MET A 134 22.15 -5.77 2.23
CA MET A 134 22.72 -5.69 3.59
C MET A 134 22.95 -7.06 4.21
N CYS A 135 22.09 -8.03 3.93
CA CYS A 135 22.23 -9.42 4.39
C CYS A 135 23.24 -10.23 3.56
N GLY A 136 23.73 -9.68 2.43
CA GLY A 136 24.62 -10.39 1.50
C GLY A 136 23.94 -11.55 0.78
N GLU A 137 22.66 -11.40 0.48
CA GLU A 137 21.82 -12.41 -0.18
C GLU A 137 21.69 -12.12 -1.68
N GLU A 138 21.59 -13.18 -2.49
CA GLU A 138 21.39 -13.05 -3.94
C GLU A 138 19.90 -12.98 -4.32
N LYS A 139 19.02 -13.53 -3.47
CA LYS A 139 17.57 -13.57 -3.67
C LYS A 139 16.84 -13.28 -2.37
N THR A 140 15.67 -12.69 -2.48
CA THR A 140 14.80 -12.46 -1.34
C THR A 140 13.32 -12.51 -1.73
N CYS A 141 12.45 -12.63 -0.73
CA CYS A 141 11.01 -12.40 -0.85
C CYS A 141 10.66 -11.12 -0.10
N LEU A 142 9.62 -10.40 -0.53
CA LEU A 142 9.05 -9.31 0.24
C LEU A 142 8.63 -9.79 1.64
N ARG A 143 8.81 -8.92 2.63
CA ARG A 143 8.35 -9.10 4.03
C ARG A 143 7.35 -7.99 4.38
N MET A 144 6.49 -8.23 5.37
CA MET A 144 5.60 -7.17 5.84
C MET A 144 6.37 -5.98 6.42
N ALA A 145 7.54 -6.22 7.00
CA ALA A 145 8.43 -5.17 7.48
C ALA A 145 8.89 -4.21 6.36
N ASP A 146 9.02 -4.67 5.12
CA ASP A 146 9.44 -3.84 3.98
C ASP A 146 8.40 -2.74 3.68
N PHE A 147 7.14 -2.92 4.09
CA PHE A 147 6.09 -1.88 3.97
C PHE A 147 6.37 -0.61 4.76
N LEU A 148 7.30 -0.63 5.71
CA LEU A 148 7.74 0.60 6.36
C LEU A 148 8.40 1.59 5.37
N GLY A 149 9.04 1.08 4.32
CA GLY A 149 9.58 1.91 3.25
C GLY A 149 8.52 2.64 2.42
N VAL A 150 7.27 2.17 2.47
CA VAL A 150 6.13 2.78 1.77
C VAL A 150 5.65 4.06 2.45
N ILE A 151 5.91 4.24 3.75
CA ILE A 151 5.48 5.40 4.55
C ILE A 151 5.88 6.73 3.89
N SER A 152 7.12 6.83 3.41
CA SER A 152 7.61 8.04 2.75
C SER A 152 6.86 8.37 1.44
N ALA A 153 6.41 7.34 0.72
CA ALA A 153 5.60 7.52 -0.49
C ALA A 153 4.18 7.98 -0.15
N ILE A 154 3.60 7.46 0.92
CA ILE A 154 2.27 7.86 1.41
C ILE A 154 2.32 9.33 1.84
N ASN A 155 3.24 9.70 2.74
CA ASN A 155 3.37 11.05 3.28
C ASN A 155 3.52 12.13 2.19
N GLY A 156 4.17 11.79 1.08
CA GLY A 156 4.37 12.72 -0.03
C GLY A 156 3.20 12.83 -1.02
N LYS A 157 2.11 12.07 -0.84
CA LYS A 157 1.02 11.94 -1.81
C LYS A 157 -0.39 12.06 -1.22
N ILE A 158 -0.50 12.26 0.07
CA ILE A 158 -1.75 12.55 0.78
C ILE A 158 -1.65 13.90 1.46
N GLU A 159 -2.77 14.60 1.58
CA GLU A 159 -2.92 15.76 2.43
C GLU A 159 -3.77 15.37 3.62
N LEU A 160 -3.34 15.77 4.81
CA LEU A 160 -4.02 15.43 6.06
C LEU A 160 -4.97 16.56 6.46
N VAL A 161 -6.09 16.19 7.08
CA VAL A 161 -6.90 17.15 7.83
C VAL A 161 -6.21 17.51 9.15
N TYR A 162 -6.68 18.53 9.84
CA TYR A 162 -6.07 19.03 11.08
C TYR A 162 -5.85 17.94 12.13
N GLU A 163 -6.82 17.05 12.33
CA GLU A 163 -6.72 15.93 13.24
C GLU A 163 -5.61 14.95 12.84
N GLY A 164 -5.47 14.71 11.54
CA GLY A 164 -4.41 13.88 10.98
C GLY A 164 -3.02 14.51 11.13
N GLU A 165 -2.92 15.84 11.01
CA GLU A 165 -1.66 16.56 11.25
C GLU A 165 -1.23 16.48 12.72
N GLN A 166 -2.17 16.50 13.66
CA GLN A 166 -1.89 16.34 15.08
C GLN A 166 -1.36 14.95 15.43
N GLU A 167 -1.90 13.89 14.84
CA GLU A 167 -1.43 12.51 15.03
C GLU A 167 -0.04 12.29 14.37
N GLY A 168 0.23 13.01 13.30
CA GLY A 168 1.47 12.92 12.55
C GLY A 168 1.40 12.01 11.33
N ALA A 169 1.94 12.49 10.22
CA ALA A 169 1.85 11.83 8.91
C ALA A 169 2.42 10.40 8.91
N GLU A 170 3.48 10.14 9.66
CA GLU A 170 4.06 8.80 9.77
C GLU A 170 3.11 7.83 10.47
N GLN A 171 2.46 8.26 11.56
CA GLN A 171 1.51 7.44 12.29
C GLN A 171 0.25 7.16 11.47
N ILE A 172 -0.25 8.16 10.74
CA ILE A 172 -1.38 7.96 9.83
C ILE A 172 -1.00 6.99 8.71
N SER A 173 0.19 7.10 8.12
CA SER A 173 0.65 6.17 7.09
C SER A 173 0.75 4.74 7.61
N TYR A 174 1.28 4.56 8.82
CA TYR A 174 1.32 3.26 9.48
C TYR A 174 -0.08 2.71 9.79
N TYR A 175 -0.98 3.58 10.24
CA TYR A 175 -2.40 3.24 10.44
C TYR A 175 -3.05 2.76 9.14
N LEU A 176 -2.81 3.43 8.00
CA LEU A 176 -3.35 3.02 6.70
C LEU A 176 -2.84 1.64 6.27
N ILE A 177 -1.56 1.33 6.51
CA ILE A 177 -1.01 -0.01 6.27
C ILE A 177 -1.74 -1.05 7.13
N THR A 178 -1.94 -0.76 8.42
CA THR A 178 -2.65 -1.66 9.34
C THR A 178 -4.11 -1.85 8.94
N GLN A 179 -4.80 -0.78 8.48
CA GLN A 179 -6.17 -0.89 7.98
C GLN A 179 -6.24 -1.72 6.69
N ALA A 180 -5.27 -1.59 5.78
CA ALA A 180 -5.20 -2.41 4.59
C ALA A 180 -5.07 -3.90 4.92
N VAL A 181 -4.19 -4.25 5.86
CA VAL A 181 -4.07 -5.63 6.37
C VAL A 181 -5.38 -6.10 6.97
N LYS A 182 -6.01 -5.30 7.83
CA LYS A 182 -7.27 -5.65 8.49
C LYS A 182 -8.41 -5.90 7.51
N THR A 183 -8.52 -5.07 6.48
CA THR A 183 -9.55 -5.18 5.44
C THR A 183 -9.35 -6.41 4.58
N LEU A 184 -8.09 -6.77 4.28
CA LEU A 184 -7.75 -7.93 3.46
C LEU A 184 -7.79 -9.25 4.23
N PHE A 185 -7.59 -9.21 5.54
CA PHE A 185 -7.43 -10.40 6.36
C PHE A 185 -8.55 -11.45 6.15
N PRO A 186 -9.85 -11.11 6.15
CA PRO A 186 -10.92 -12.07 5.95
C PRO A 186 -10.95 -12.73 4.56
N THR A 187 -10.24 -12.16 3.59
CA THR A 187 -10.12 -12.76 2.25
C THR A 187 -9.14 -13.93 2.23
N TYR A 188 -8.13 -13.89 3.11
CA TYR A 188 -7.04 -14.86 3.13
C TYR A 188 -7.13 -15.85 4.29
N PHE A 189 -7.73 -15.44 5.40
CA PHE A 189 -7.84 -16.21 6.63
C PHE A 189 -9.24 -16.09 7.23
N PRO A 190 -9.66 -17.04 8.09
CA PRO A 190 -10.95 -16.97 8.78
C PRO A 190 -11.13 -15.66 9.55
N GLU A 191 -12.36 -15.16 9.59
CA GLU A 191 -12.69 -13.99 10.40
C GLU A 191 -12.38 -14.25 11.89
N VAL A 192 -11.76 -13.25 12.51
CA VAL A 192 -11.48 -13.29 13.94
C VAL A 192 -12.76 -12.97 14.71
N LYS A 193 -13.35 -13.96 15.35
CA LYS A 193 -14.56 -13.77 16.17
C LYS A 193 -14.22 -12.91 17.40
N LYS A 194 -15.06 -11.92 17.70
CA LYS A 194 -14.91 -11.05 18.87
C LYS A 194 -15.14 -11.78 20.20
N LEU A 195 -16.02 -12.74 20.19
CA LEU A 195 -16.37 -13.59 21.33
C LEU A 195 -16.38 -15.05 20.85
N GLU A 196 -15.41 -15.83 21.28
CA GLU A 196 -15.41 -17.27 21.10
C GLU A 196 -16.19 -17.87 22.28
N LYS A 197 -17.08 -18.82 22.01
CA LYS A 197 -17.69 -19.63 23.07
C LYS A 197 -16.58 -20.46 23.69
N ALA A 198 -16.56 -20.55 25.02
CA ALA A 198 -15.48 -21.23 25.77
C ALA A 198 -15.19 -22.68 25.36
N ASP A 199 -16.10 -23.33 24.62
CA ASP A 199 -16.01 -24.73 24.23
C ASP A 199 -15.70 -24.93 22.71
N GLU A 200 -15.50 -23.86 21.91
CA GLU A 200 -15.15 -23.97 20.49
C GLU A 200 -13.66 -23.72 20.28
N ILE A 201 -12.96 -24.72 19.73
CA ILE A 201 -11.54 -24.55 19.31
C ILE A 201 -11.52 -23.64 18.09
N GLY A 202 -10.90 -22.48 18.24
CA GLY A 202 -10.72 -21.50 17.17
C GLY A 202 -9.58 -21.88 16.22
N PRO A 203 -9.61 -21.38 14.97
CA PRO A 203 -8.58 -21.71 13.99
C PRO A 203 -7.19 -21.19 14.40
N TYR A 204 -7.10 -20.24 15.32
CA TYR A 204 -5.86 -19.58 15.76
C TYR A 204 -5.38 -20.03 17.14
N ASP A 205 -6.08 -20.95 17.82
CA ASP A 205 -5.83 -21.29 19.23
C ASP A 205 -4.43 -21.87 19.45
N ASP A 206 -3.94 -22.70 18.55
CA ASP A 206 -2.59 -23.26 18.66
C ASP A 206 -1.54 -22.15 18.60
N LEU A 207 -1.69 -21.21 17.66
CA LEU A 207 -0.79 -20.08 17.46
C LEU A 207 -0.88 -19.11 18.64
N LEU A 208 -2.08 -18.72 19.05
CA LEU A 208 -2.29 -17.80 20.18
C LEU A 208 -1.87 -18.44 21.50
N GLY A 209 -2.15 -19.73 21.68
CA GLY A 209 -1.72 -20.50 22.85
C GLY A 209 -0.20 -20.59 23.00
N TRP A 210 0.54 -20.49 21.90
CA TRP A 210 2.00 -20.40 21.95
C TRP A 210 2.44 -19.06 22.57
N PHE A 211 1.85 -17.94 22.16
CA PHE A 211 2.12 -16.61 22.73
C PHE A 211 1.66 -16.50 24.20
N PHE A 212 0.54 -17.13 24.59
CA PHE A 212 0.05 -17.15 25.97
C PHE A 212 0.99 -17.86 26.97
N LYS A 213 1.94 -18.64 26.48
CA LYS A 213 2.98 -19.29 27.30
C LYS A 213 4.23 -18.41 27.46
N ASP A 214 4.07 -17.08 27.42
CA ASP A 214 5.16 -16.09 27.50
C ASP A 214 6.23 -16.22 26.40
N ASN A 215 5.89 -16.86 25.28
CA ASN A 215 6.75 -16.85 24.13
C ASN A 215 6.63 -15.51 23.39
N GLU A 216 7.75 -15.06 22.87
CA GLU A 216 7.86 -13.85 22.07
C GLU A 216 8.47 -14.17 20.73
N LEU A 217 8.01 -13.46 19.68
CA LEU A 217 8.62 -13.52 18.37
C LEU A 217 9.21 -12.15 18.06
N PHE A 218 10.52 -12.12 17.86
CA PHE A 218 11.21 -10.92 17.43
C PHE A 218 11.75 -11.11 16.02
N LEU A 219 11.29 -10.27 15.09
CA LEU A 219 11.71 -10.24 13.68
C LEU A 219 12.51 -8.97 13.44
N GLU A 220 13.83 -9.10 13.41
CA GLU A 220 14.72 -7.99 13.06
C GLU A 220 14.60 -7.65 11.57
N ASP A 221 14.70 -6.36 11.25
CA ASP A 221 14.59 -5.85 9.87
C ASP A 221 15.70 -6.40 8.95
N THR A 222 16.86 -6.74 9.52
CA THR A 222 18.05 -7.21 8.81
C THR A 222 18.38 -8.68 9.03
N LEU A 223 17.38 -9.49 9.43
CA LEU A 223 17.55 -10.95 9.50
C LEU A 223 17.85 -11.55 8.13
N LYS A 224 18.82 -12.45 8.07
CA LYS A 224 19.01 -13.32 6.91
C LYS A 224 17.77 -14.18 6.67
N ASP A 225 17.52 -14.53 5.44
CA ASP A 225 16.34 -15.30 5.05
C ASP A 225 16.27 -16.66 5.77
N THR A 226 17.40 -17.32 5.98
CA THR A 226 17.49 -18.57 6.74
C THR A 226 17.04 -18.45 8.18
N ASP A 227 17.47 -17.39 8.87
CA ASP A 227 17.14 -17.16 10.28
C ASP A 227 15.68 -16.70 10.43
N TYR A 228 15.24 -15.83 9.52
CA TYR A 228 13.86 -15.38 9.42
C TYR A 228 12.89 -16.55 9.24
N ARG A 229 13.17 -17.46 8.31
CA ARG A 229 12.39 -18.68 8.10
C ARG A 229 12.38 -19.58 9.33
N THR A 230 13.55 -19.79 9.93
CA THR A 230 13.67 -20.62 11.14
C THR A 230 12.86 -20.08 12.32
N LEU A 231 12.74 -18.75 12.45
CA LEU A 231 11.90 -18.13 13.48
C LEU A 231 10.42 -18.34 13.21
N LEU A 232 9.96 -18.15 11.98
CA LEU A 232 8.56 -18.30 11.60
C LEU A 232 8.11 -19.76 11.61
N ASP A 233 8.99 -20.72 11.31
CA ASP A 233 8.71 -22.14 11.35
C ASP A 233 8.51 -22.69 12.78
N LYS A 234 8.88 -21.93 13.82
CA LYS A 234 8.59 -22.29 15.23
C LYS A 234 7.13 -22.09 15.61
N LEU A 235 6.35 -21.36 14.82
CA LEU A 235 4.96 -21.03 15.12
C LEU A 235 4.05 -22.26 14.90
N PRO A 236 3.38 -22.76 15.95
CA PRO A 236 2.51 -23.94 15.82
C PRO A 236 1.21 -23.60 15.09
N GLY A 237 0.60 -24.60 14.46
CA GLY A 237 -0.71 -24.49 13.79
C GLY A 237 -0.70 -23.75 12.45
N VAL A 238 0.37 -23.00 12.14
CA VAL A 238 0.44 -22.16 10.92
C VAL A 238 0.39 -23.01 9.66
N ASP A 239 1.05 -24.15 9.62
CA ASP A 239 1.01 -25.07 8.46
C ASP A 239 -0.39 -25.56 8.14
N THR A 240 -1.17 -25.86 9.16
CA THR A 240 -2.56 -26.29 9.01
C THR A 240 -3.41 -25.15 8.47
N LEU A 241 -3.24 -23.94 9.01
CA LEU A 241 -3.93 -22.76 8.54
C LEU A 241 -3.63 -22.46 7.06
N LEU A 242 -2.36 -22.47 6.67
CA LEU A 242 -1.96 -22.21 5.29
C LEU A 242 -2.49 -23.29 4.34
N LYS A 243 -2.35 -24.57 4.67
CA LYS A 243 -2.86 -25.67 3.84
C LYS A 243 -4.38 -25.63 3.66
N THR A 244 -5.10 -25.18 4.69
CA THR A 244 -6.57 -25.15 4.66
C THR A 244 -7.09 -23.92 3.91
N HIS A 245 -6.47 -22.75 4.09
CA HIS A 245 -7.01 -21.48 3.59
C HIS A 245 -6.25 -20.91 2.41
N GLN A 246 -5.02 -21.37 2.16
CA GLN A 246 -4.16 -20.93 1.07
C GLN A 246 -3.49 -22.10 0.34
N PRO A 247 -4.27 -23.14 -0.09
CA PRO A 247 -3.72 -24.36 -0.69
C PRO A 247 -2.98 -24.11 -2.00
N ASP A 248 -3.37 -23.07 -2.73
CA ASP A 248 -2.83 -22.73 -4.06
C ASP A 248 -1.68 -21.71 -3.99
N SER A 249 -1.23 -21.32 -2.78
CA SER A 249 -0.13 -20.39 -2.63
C SER A 249 1.21 -21.02 -3.05
N PHE A 250 2.06 -20.20 -3.65
CA PHE A 250 3.43 -20.63 -3.98
C PHE A 250 4.25 -20.85 -2.70
N ALA A 251 5.20 -21.78 -2.76
CA ALA A 251 6.07 -22.05 -1.61
C ALA A 251 6.86 -20.81 -1.16
N GLU A 252 7.19 -19.94 -2.10
CA GLU A 252 7.88 -18.68 -1.86
C GLU A 252 7.03 -17.66 -1.08
N ASP A 253 5.69 -17.71 -1.21
CA ASP A 253 4.76 -16.80 -0.53
C ASP A 253 4.58 -17.15 0.95
N ARG A 254 4.94 -18.36 1.36
CA ARG A 254 4.68 -18.92 2.68
C ARG A 254 5.01 -17.95 3.82
N TYR A 255 6.22 -17.42 3.83
CA TYR A 255 6.69 -16.61 4.95
C TYR A 255 6.08 -15.21 4.98
N PHE A 256 5.76 -14.67 3.82
CA PHE A 256 4.97 -13.44 3.72
C PHE A 256 3.54 -13.65 4.27
N LEU A 257 2.90 -14.77 3.94
CA LEU A 257 1.58 -15.15 4.46
C LEU A 257 1.59 -15.32 5.98
N ILE A 258 2.63 -15.93 6.55
CA ILE A 258 2.79 -16.07 8.01
C ILE A 258 2.90 -14.69 8.68
N GLU A 259 3.74 -13.82 8.15
CA GLU A 259 3.89 -12.47 8.70
C GLU A 259 2.59 -11.66 8.55
N PHE A 260 1.91 -11.75 7.40
CA PHE A 260 0.60 -11.15 7.19
C PHE A 260 -0.44 -11.69 8.19
N LEU A 261 -0.43 -12.99 8.48
CA LEU A 261 -1.28 -13.59 9.52
C LEU A 261 -1.04 -12.93 10.89
N LEU A 262 0.22 -12.75 11.30
CA LEU A 262 0.57 -12.11 12.57
C LEU A 262 0.09 -10.63 12.62
N TRP A 263 0.30 -9.88 11.54
CA TRP A 263 -0.20 -8.51 11.43
C TRP A 263 -1.72 -8.43 11.44
N GLY A 264 -2.39 -9.41 10.83
CA GLY A 264 -3.84 -9.52 10.82
C GLY A 264 -4.40 -9.84 12.21
N LEU A 265 -3.77 -10.73 12.96
CA LEU A 265 -4.16 -11.02 14.35
C LEU A 265 -3.95 -9.80 15.27
N GLU A 266 -2.86 -9.04 15.07
CA GLU A 266 -2.63 -7.80 15.79
C GLU A 266 -3.71 -6.75 15.46
N SER A 267 -3.99 -6.52 14.18
CA SER A 267 -5.02 -5.56 13.75
C SER A 267 -6.42 -5.91 14.26
N ASN A 268 -6.66 -7.19 14.59
CA ASN A 268 -7.87 -7.70 15.24
C ASN A 268 -7.73 -7.83 16.78
N LYS A 269 -6.67 -7.29 17.39
CA LYS A 269 -6.45 -7.23 18.84
C LYS A 269 -6.30 -8.60 19.51
N LYS A 270 -5.83 -9.61 18.78
CA LYS A 270 -5.51 -10.94 19.34
C LYS A 270 -4.04 -11.06 19.73
N LEU A 271 -3.17 -10.23 19.18
CA LEU A 271 -1.76 -10.11 19.53
C LEU A 271 -1.40 -8.65 19.74
N ASN A 272 -0.31 -8.39 20.44
CA ASN A 272 0.36 -7.10 20.49
C ASN A 272 1.58 -7.12 19.57
N LYS A 273 1.79 -6.02 18.84
CA LYS A 273 2.95 -5.79 17.99
C LYS A 273 3.62 -4.50 18.41
N TYR A 274 4.90 -4.59 18.73
CA TYR A 274 5.71 -3.45 19.12
C TYR A 274 6.77 -3.19 18.05
N ARG A 275 6.83 -1.96 17.59
CA ARG A 275 7.93 -1.49 16.76
C ARG A 275 9.09 -1.12 17.65
N THR A 276 10.26 -1.71 17.39
CA THR A 276 11.55 -1.36 18.00
C THR A 276 12.43 -0.68 16.95
N LEU A 277 13.62 -0.25 17.35
CA LEU A 277 14.63 0.29 16.41
C LEU A 277 15.16 -0.76 15.44
N GLU A 278 15.07 -2.04 15.81
CA GLU A 278 15.71 -3.15 15.08
C GLU A 278 14.70 -4.04 14.36
N GLY A 279 13.38 -3.92 14.65
CA GLY A 279 12.38 -4.79 14.04
C GLY A 279 11.04 -4.78 14.75
N PHE A 280 10.27 -5.85 14.57
CA PHE A 280 8.96 -6.04 15.18
C PHE A 280 8.99 -7.15 16.22
N GLN A 281 8.39 -6.89 17.37
CA GLN A 281 8.18 -7.86 18.43
C GLN A 281 6.69 -8.16 18.57
N PHE A 282 6.33 -9.44 18.52
CA PHE A 282 4.98 -9.93 18.74
C PHE A 282 4.89 -10.63 20.10
N LYS A 283 3.86 -10.27 20.86
CA LYS A 283 3.59 -10.78 22.21
C LYS A 283 2.11 -11.00 22.43
N ASP A 284 1.78 -11.72 23.50
CA ASP A 284 0.42 -11.83 24.00
C ASP A 284 -0.19 -10.48 24.44
N THR A 285 -1.50 -10.36 24.30
CA THR A 285 -2.27 -9.20 24.75
C THR A 285 -2.38 -9.10 26.29
N LEU A 286 -2.39 -10.23 27.03
CA LEU A 286 -2.55 -10.28 28.48
C LEU A 286 -1.26 -9.97 29.24
N GLY A 287 -0.10 -10.44 28.75
CA GLY A 287 1.20 -10.21 29.40
C GLY A 287 1.57 -8.73 29.54
N SER A 288 1.05 -7.86 28.66
CA SER A 288 1.29 -6.42 28.72
C SER A 288 0.51 -5.70 29.82
N TYR A 289 -0.56 -6.28 30.35
CA TYR A 289 -1.32 -5.71 31.47
C TYR A 289 -0.66 -6.03 32.83
N ILE A 290 -0.07 -7.20 32.96
CA ILE A 290 0.56 -7.65 34.22
C ILE A 290 1.91 -6.95 34.44
N SER A 291 2.65 -6.64 33.39
CA SER A 291 3.94 -5.93 33.50
C SER A 291 3.83 -4.42 33.76
N ARG A 292 2.59 -3.86 33.79
CA ARG A 292 2.31 -2.45 34.11
C ARG A 292 1.66 -2.26 35.50
N LEU A 293 1.42 -3.34 36.23
CA LEU A 293 1.05 -3.36 37.65
C LEU A 293 2.28 -3.64 38.54
#